data_be18aa43f9be2beeaed63316e0a46968
#
_entry.id   be18aa43f9be2beeaed63316e0a46968
#
_cell.length_a   1.000
_cell.length_b   1.000
_cell.length_c   1.000
_cell.angle_alpha   90.00
_cell.angle_beta   90.00
_cell.angle_gamma   90.00
#
_symmetry.space_group_name_H-M   'P 1'
#
loop_
_entity.id
_entity.type
_entity.pdbx_description
1 polymer ?
#
loop_
_entity_poly.entity_id
_entity_poly.type
_entity_poly.pdbx_seq_one_letter_code
_entity_poly.pdbx_strand_id
1 'polypeptide(L)'
;MNKKIQSGNELSYGLLKHSQNNHGLVNIGDHIQSCAAEQFMPRIDRYVERDKLNCDINKPTKIILNGWFTDSPKNWPPNPKLIPLFISFHLQPKSAEIIFKKKENIDYLKKFSPIGCRDYQTIKLLNKVGISTYFSFCLTSTLGLKYSSKKRGDKIYLVDPLYSNDFRAISQLSLKSLITSPPIKKIHKLKEYLFPKRKIDGYLPQEIIKKGEMINHYVRANKSNKELYTLAKKYLKKYAKAKLVITSRIHCALPCLALNTPVLFLYDGLFDENQHMARLRGILDHMNILTTQNKDEINELFGKEMNVFHPKDIDWDNPPKNPASHEEFAKDLQARCENFIKN
;
A
#
# COMPACT_ATOMS: atom_id res chain seq x y z
N MET A 1 34.31 42.01 -11.91
CA MET A 1 34.48 40.58 -12.29
C MET A 1 33.68 39.72 -11.32
N ASN A 2 32.44 39.42 -11.66
CA ASN A 2 31.59 38.56 -10.84
C ASN A 2 31.95 37.09 -11.12
N LYS A 3 32.55 36.42 -10.13
CA LYS A 3 32.72 34.98 -10.14
C LYS A 3 31.35 34.34 -10.15
N LYS A 4 30.95 33.78 -11.28
CA LYS A 4 29.88 32.78 -11.34
C LYS A 4 30.27 31.64 -10.38
N ILE A 5 29.58 31.57 -9.25
CA ILE A 5 29.61 30.38 -8.39
C ILE A 5 29.11 29.22 -9.27
N GLN A 6 30.01 28.31 -9.58
CA GLN A 6 29.66 27.05 -10.21
C GLN A 6 28.55 26.40 -9.39
N SER A 7 27.41 26.17 -10.00
CA SER A 7 26.31 25.38 -9.42
C SER A 7 26.77 23.92 -9.30
N GLY A 8 27.62 23.66 -8.31
CA GLY A 8 28.07 22.34 -7.95
C GLY A 8 26.88 21.51 -7.48
N ASN A 9 26.76 20.34 -7.99
CA ASN A 9 26.05 19.13 -7.58
C ASN A 9 25.03 19.28 -6.42
N GLU A 10 24.06 20.18 -6.55
CA GLU A 10 23.00 20.31 -5.56
C GLU A 10 22.18 19.02 -5.59
N LEU A 11 22.16 18.29 -4.48
CA LEU A 11 21.44 17.05 -4.28
C LEU A 11 19.94 17.32 -4.43
N SER A 12 19.26 16.50 -5.24
CA SER A 12 17.83 16.54 -5.49
C SER A 12 17.10 15.47 -4.70
N TYR A 13 15.81 15.67 -4.43
CA TYR A 13 14.94 14.72 -3.73
C TYR A 13 13.78 14.30 -4.61
N GLY A 14 13.70 12.99 -4.85
CA GLY A 14 12.67 12.39 -5.68
C GLY A 14 11.56 11.74 -4.87
N LEU A 15 10.34 11.81 -5.38
CA LEU A 15 9.20 11.09 -4.83
C LEU A 15 8.56 10.22 -5.91
N LEU A 16 8.22 8.98 -5.56
CA LEU A 16 7.55 8.07 -6.48
C LEU A 16 6.17 8.59 -6.86
N LYS A 17 5.85 8.62 -8.14
CA LYS A 17 4.51 8.75 -8.67
C LYS A 17 4.06 7.43 -9.32
N HIS A 18 2.78 7.25 -9.45
CA HIS A 18 2.18 5.99 -9.90
C HIS A 18 1.25 6.25 -11.07
N SER A 19 1.44 5.47 -12.12
CA SER A 19 0.60 5.50 -13.32
C SER A 19 -0.74 4.80 -13.07
N GLN A 20 -1.67 5.07 -13.98
CA GLN A 20 -2.90 4.30 -14.09
C GLN A 20 -2.60 2.84 -14.49
N ASN A 21 -3.45 1.93 -14.04
CA ASN A 21 -3.45 0.56 -14.52
C ASN A 21 -4.07 0.46 -15.94
N ASN A 22 -4.05 -0.75 -16.51
CA ASN A 22 -4.61 -1.03 -17.85
C ASN A 22 -6.12 -0.72 -17.99
N HIS A 23 -6.79 -0.40 -16.89
CA HIS A 23 -8.23 -0.08 -16.85
C HIS A 23 -8.48 1.42 -16.62
N GLY A 24 -7.47 2.26 -16.71
CA GLY A 24 -7.60 3.70 -16.49
C GLY A 24 -7.90 4.09 -15.04
N LEU A 25 -7.51 3.27 -14.08
CA LEU A 25 -7.68 3.51 -12.66
C LEU A 25 -6.33 3.70 -11.96
N VAL A 26 -6.33 4.54 -10.95
CA VAL A 26 -5.20 4.77 -10.04
C VAL A 26 -5.55 4.26 -8.65
N ASN A 27 -4.62 3.55 -8.03
CA ASN A 27 -4.74 3.08 -6.66
C ASN A 27 -4.22 4.16 -5.69
N ILE A 28 -5.10 4.75 -4.91
CA ILE A 28 -4.72 5.76 -3.90
C ILE A 28 -3.82 5.18 -2.81
N GLY A 29 -3.89 3.87 -2.56
CA GLY A 29 -2.97 3.18 -1.63
C GLY A 29 -1.50 3.35 -2.02
N ASP A 30 -1.17 3.41 -3.30
CA ASP A 30 0.20 3.65 -3.77
C ASP A 30 0.64 5.09 -3.47
N HIS A 31 -0.25 6.07 -3.63
CA HIS A 31 0.01 7.45 -3.23
C HIS A 31 0.15 7.61 -1.72
N ILE A 32 -0.58 6.82 -0.92
CA ILE A 32 -0.40 6.75 0.55
C ILE A 32 1.01 6.25 0.89
N GLN A 33 1.53 5.24 0.17
CA GLN A 33 2.92 4.79 0.34
C GLN A 33 3.92 5.91 0.04
N SER A 34 3.68 6.69 -1.02
CA SER A 34 4.54 7.85 -1.32
C SER A 34 4.41 8.95 -0.27
N CYS A 35 3.22 9.18 0.32
CA CYS A 35 3.08 10.11 1.46
C CYS A 35 3.92 9.67 2.68
N ALA A 36 4.11 8.37 2.87
CA ALA A 36 4.98 7.86 3.93
C ALA A 36 6.48 8.15 3.66
N ALA A 37 6.90 8.15 2.41
CA ALA A 37 8.25 8.59 2.03
C ALA A 37 8.40 10.11 2.07
N GLU A 38 7.38 10.86 1.61
CA GLU A 38 7.36 12.34 1.55
C GLU A 38 7.64 12.98 2.91
N GLN A 39 7.17 12.37 4.02
CA GLN A 39 7.33 12.97 5.35
C GLN A 39 8.79 13.07 5.82
N PHE A 40 9.70 12.29 5.23
CA PHE A 40 11.13 12.31 5.54
C PHE A 40 11.92 13.23 4.61
N MET A 41 11.36 13.63 3.47
CA MET A 41 12.05 14.47 2.50
C MET A 41 12.01 15.95 2.92
N PRO A 42 13.13 16.68 2.84
CA PRO A 42 13.16 18.12 3.16
C PRO A 42 12.35 18.94 2.15
N ARG A 43 12.32 18.48 0.90
CA ARG A 43 11.55 19.04 -0.22
C ARG A 43 11.35 17.96 -1.29
N ILE A 44 10.45 18.19 -2.23
CA ILE A 44 10.28 17.34 -3.41
C ILE A 44 10.66 18.13 -4.65
N ASP A 45 11.80 17.81 -5.25
CA ASP A 45 12.31 18.50 -6.43
C ASP A 45 11.78 17.87 -7.71
N ARG A 46 11.44 16.56 -7.65
CA ARG A 46 10.89 15.85 -8.81
C ARG A 46 10.03 14.65 -8.43
N TYR A 47 9.14 14.28 -9.34
CA TYR A 47 8.41 13.02 -9.29
C TYR A 47 9.04 12.02 -10.25
N VAL A 48 9.27 10.79 -9.76
CA VAL A 48 9.85 9.68 -10.53
C VAL A 48 8.79 8.61 -10.70
N GLU A 49 8.54 8.22 -11.95
CA GLU A 49 7.58 7.16 -12.26
C GLU A 49 8.11 5.82 -11.74
N ARG A 50 7.34 5.12 -10.86
CA ARG A 50 7.74 3.83 -10.28
C ARG A 50 8.11 2.78 -11.34
N ASP A 51 7.41 2.77 -12.46
CA ASP A 51 7.61 1.81 -13.54
C ASP A 51 8.58 2.29 -14.64
N LYS A 52 9.24 3.45 -14.44
CA LYS A 52 10.24 4.02 -15.34
C LYS A 52 11.43 4.57 -14.56
N LEU A 53 11.99 3.76 -13.66
CA LEU A 53 13.13 4.18 -12.83
C LEU A 53 14.42 4.43 -13.64
N ASN A 54 14.51 3.90 -14.87
CA ASN A 54 15.58 4.16 -15.82
C ASN A 54 15.41 5.46 -16.63
N CYS A 55 14.40 6.28 -16.32
CA CYS A 55 14.19 7.56 -17.00
C CYS A 55 15.39 8.50 -16.83
N ASP A 56 15.47 9.52 -17.69
CA ASP A 56 16.55 10.51 -17.60
C ASP A 56 16.49 11.31 -16.29
N ILE A 57 17.62 11.36 -15.60
CA ILE A 57 17.84 12.05 -14.34
C ILE A 57 19.03 12.98 -14.51
N ASN A 58 18.79 14.27 -14.50
CA ASN A 58 19.84 15.28 -14.78
C ASN A 58 20.78 15.54 -13.58
N LYS A 59 20.29 15.35 -12.33
CA LYS A 59 21.06 15.57 -11.08
C LYS A 59 21.03 14.34 -10.18
N PRO A 60 22.06 14.11 -9.33
CA PRO A 60 21.99 13.10 -8.28
C PRO A 60 20.72 13.31 -7.43
N THR A 61 19.92 12.25 -7.30
CA THR A 61 18.58 12.35 -6.70
C THR A 61 18.38 11.26 -5.64
N LYS A 62 18.28 11.64 -4.37
CA LYS A 62 17.89 10.74 -3.30
C LYS A 62 16.41 10.37 -3.45
N ILE A 63 16.10 9.08 -3.29
CA ILE A 63 14.74 8.57 -3.40
C ILE A 63 14.54 7.36 -2.47
N ILE A 64 13.41 7.34 -1.76
CA ILE A 64 12.99 6.16 -1.00
C ILE A 64 12.17 5.27 -1.92
N LEU A 65 12.68 4.07 -2.19
CA LEU A 65 12.02 3.07 -3.01
C LEU A 65 11.26 2.10 -2.10
N ASN A 66 10.06 2.52 -1.69
CA ASN A 66 9.13 1.75 -0.87
C ASN A 66 7.89 1.34 -1.66
N GLY A 67 7.34 0.19 -1.33
CA GLY A 67 6.09 -0.28 -1.92
C GLY A 67 6.26 -1.40 -2.94
N TRP A 68 5.27 -1.54 -3.80
CA TRP A 68 5.18 -2.61 -4.78
C TRP A 68 5.95 -2.28 -6.07
N PHE A 69 6.76 -3.22 -6.55
CA PHE A 69 7.53 -3.16 -7.79
C PHE A 69 7.36 -4.48 -8.56
N THR A 70 7.13 -4.50 -9.85
CA THR A 70 6.90 -3.44 -10.84
C THR A 70 6.05 -4.04 -11.97
N ASP A 71 5.28 -3.20 -12.70
CA ASP A 71 4.58 -3.62 -13.93
C ASP A 71 5.50 -3.60 -15.16
N SER A 72 6.68 -2.97 -15.04
CA SER A 72 7.62 -2.78 -16.16
C SER A 72 9.03 -3.22 -15.79
N PRO A 73 9.27 -4.55 -15.59
CA PRO A 73 10.57 -5.08 -15.16
C PRO A 73 11.69 -4.86 -16.17
N LYS A 74 11.36 -4.55 -17.44
CA LYS A 74 12.35 -4.22 -18.49
C LYS A 74 13.03 -2.86 -18.25
N ASN A 75 12.43 -2.00 -17.41
CA ASN A 75 12.97 -0.69 -17.06
C ASN A 75 13.94 -0.76 -15.86
N TRP A 76 14.58 -1.89 -15.64
CA TRP A 76 15.64 -2.11 -14.65
C TRP A 76 16.99 -2.28 -15.36
N PRO A 77 18.12 -1.87 -14.76
CA PRO A 77 18.19 -1.22 -13.44
C PRO A 77 17.73 0.25 -13.46
N PRO A 78 17.45 0.85 -12.29
CA PRO A 78 17.22 2.30 -12.15
C PRO A 78 18.39 3.14 -12.67
N ASN A 79 18.12 4.40 -13.06
CA ASN A 79 19.13 5.34 -13.51
C ASN A 79 20.25 5.50 -12.46
N PRO A 80 21.53 5.48 -12.82
CA PRO A 80 22.66 5.54 -11.89
C PRO A 80 22.73 6.83 -11.07
N LYS A 81 22.07 7.91 -11.49
CA LYS A 81 21.95 9.15 -10.71
C LYS A 81 20.87 9.10 -9.65
N LEU A 82 20.03 8.06 -9.62
CA LEU A 82 19.16 7.79 -8.48
C LEU A 82 19.98 7.17 -7.35
N ILE A 83 19.91 7.80 -6.19
CA ILE A 83 20.50 7.32 -4.93
C ILE A 83 19.34 6.74 -4.11
N PRO A 84 19.09 5.43 -4.20
CA PRO A 84 17.92 4.83 -3.56
C PRO A 84 18.20 4.38 -2.14
N LEU A 85 17.18 4.53 -1.28
CA LEU A 85 17.01 3.69 -0.11
C LEU A 85 15.94 2.63 -0.44
N PHE A 86 16.33 1.37 -0.52
CA PHE A 86 15.38 0.26 -0.64
C PHE A 86 14.88 -0.13 0.76
N ILE A 87 13.65 0.27 1.06
CA ILE A 87 13.00 -0.01 2.35
C ILE A 87 11.51 -0.27 2.14
N SER A 88 10.92 -1.18 2.90
CA SER A 88 9.54 -1.62 2.68
C SER A 88 9.29 -2.07 1.22
N PHE A 89 10.31 -2.63 0.62
CA PHE A 89 10.33 -3.03 -0.77
C PHE A 89 9.56 -4.34 -0.96
N HIS A 90 8.69 -4.39 -1.97
CA HIS A 90 8.03 -5.61 -2.41
C HIS A 90 8.29 -5.81 -3.89
N LEU A 91 8.90 -6.93 -4.23
CA LEU A 91 9.16 -7.32 -5.61
C LEU A 91 8.15 -8.38 -6.05
N GLN A 92 7.40 -8.05 -7.10
CA GLN A 92 6.39 -8.95 -7.66
C GLN A 92 7.10 -10.17 -8.29
N PRO A 93 6.69 -11.42 -7.98
CA PRO A 93 7.40 -12.63 -8.40
C PRO A 93 7.65 -12.74 -9.90
N LYS A 94 6.64 -12.47 -10.73
CA LYS A 94 6.79 -12.49 -12.20
C LYS A 94 7.79 -11.45 -12.71
N SER A 95 7.89 -10.31 -12.04
CA SER A 95 8.86 -9.26 -12.38
C SER A 95 10.25 -9.61 -11.90
N ALA A 96 10.38 -10.28 -10.75
CA ALA A 96 11.65 -10.81 -10.26
C ALA A 96 12.28 -11.78 -11.26
N GLU A 97 11.49 -12.70 -11.84
CA GLU A 97 11.96 -13.65 -12.86
C GLU A 97 12.58 -12.94 -14.07
N ILE A 98 12.03 -11.80 -14.50
CA ILE A 98 12.54 -11.03 -15.63
C ILE A 98 13.77 -10.21 -15.21
N ILE A 99 13.73 -9.56 -14.06
CA ILE A 99 14.83 -8.73 -13.55
C ILE A 99 16.08 -9.58 -13.32
N PHE A 100 15.94 -10.76 -12.72
CA PHE A 100 17.09 -11.62 -12.38
C PHE A 100 17.72 -12.37 -13.56
N LYS A 101 17.12 -12.32 -14.77
CA LYS A 101 17.77 -12.84 -15.98
C LYS A 101 19.03 -12.07 -16.36
N LYS A 102 19.16 -10.82 -15.89
CA LYS A 102 20.31 -9.97 -16.19
C LYS A 102 21.18 -9.78 -14.95
N LYS A 103 22.45 -10.17 -15.05
CA LYS A 103 23.42 -10.03 -13.97
C LYS A 103 23.56 -8.59 -13.50
N GLU A 104 23.52 -7.62 -14.42
CA GLU A 104 23.59 -6.18 -14.12
C GLU A 104 22.51 -5.71 -13.14
N ASN A 105 21.30 -6.28 -13.20
CA ASN A 105 20.21 -5.95 -12.30
C ASN A 105 20.45 -6.50 -10.90
N ILE A 106 21.00 -7.71 -10.81
CA ILE A 106 21.38 -8.35 -9.54
C ILE A 106 22.51 -7.56 -8.89
N ASP A 107 23.56 -7.22 -9.65
CA ASP A 107 24.71 -6.45 -9.19
C ASP A 107 24.27 -5.04 -8.71
N TYR A 108 23.32 -4.42 -9.41
CA TYR A 108 22.72 -3.16 -8.97
C TYR A 108 22.04 -3.29 -7.60
N LEU A 109 21.19 -4.31 -7.40
CA LEU A 109 20.53 -4.53 -6.12
C LEU A 109 21.51 -4.89 -5.00
N LYS A 110 22.55 -5.68 -5.29
CA LYS A 110 23.62 -6.00 -4.32
C LYS A 110 24.35 -4.76 -3.83
N LYS A 111 24.55 -3.75 -4.68
CA LYS A 111 25.20 -2.49 -4.32
C LYS A 111 24.47 -1.75 -3.19
N PHE A 112 23.16 -1.93 -3.07
CA PHE A 112 22.34 -1.28 -2.06
C PHE A 112 21.88 -2.24 -0.94
N SER A 113 22.51 -3.40 -0.82
CA SER A 113 22.27 -4.35 0.28
C SER A 113 22.77 -3.81 1.62
N PRO A 114 22.12 -4.19 2.72
CA PRO A 114 20.94 -5.04 2.81
C PRO A 114 19.65 -4.30 2.44
N ILE A 115 18.74 -4.99 1.69
CA ILE A 115 17.47 -4.44 1.25
C ILE A 115 16.38 -4.70 2.29
N GLY A 116 15.70 -3.62 2.72
CA GLY A 116 14.55 -3.72 3.62
C GLY A 116 13.29 -4.16 2.88
N CYS A 117 12.81 -5.37 3.15
CA CYS A 117 11.64 -5.95 2.50
C CYS A 117 10.42 -5.89 3.42
N ARG A 118 9.24 -5.62 2.87
CA ARG A 118 8.02 -5.56 3.66
C ARG A 118 7.34 -6.92 3.87
N ASP A 119 7.73 -7.94 3.13
CA ASP A 119 7.14 -9.29 3.19
C ASP A 119 8.19 -10.38 2.97
N TYR A 120 7.90 -11.57 3.51
CA TYR A 120 8.83 -12.70 3.46
C TYR A 120 9.01 -13.28 2.06
N GLN A 121 8.04 -13.10 1.15
CA GLN A 121 8.19 -13.56 -0.23
C GLN A 121 9.29 -12.79 -0.96
N THR A 122 9.33 -11.48 -0.77
CA THR A 122 10.39 -10.62 -1.35
C THR A 122 11.77 -10.99 -0.78
N ILE A 123 11.87 -11.25 0.53
CA ILE A 123 13.10 -11.75 1.18
C ILE A 123 13.56 -13.03 0.50
N LYS A 124 12.66 -14.01 0.36
CA LYS A 124 12.97 -15.29 -0.28
C LYS A 124 13.45 -15.14 -1.73
N LEU A 125 12.83 -14.26 -2.51
CA LEU A 125 13.21 -14.00 -3.90
C LEU A 125 14.60 -13.39 -4.01
N LEU A 126 14.92 -12.37 -3.21
CA LEU A 126 16.21 -11.67 -3.23
C LEU A 126 17.34 -12.54 -2.71
N ASN A 127 17.13 -13.26 -1.61
CA ASN A 127 18.12 -14.16 -1.03
C ASN A 127 18.52 -15.30 -1.99
N LYS A 128 17.60 -15.80 -2.82
CA LYS A 128 17.89 -16.81 -3.86
C LYS A 128 18.96 -16.40 -4.84
N VAL A 129 19.14 -15.09 -5.10
CA VAL A 129 20.14 -14.54 -6.01
C VAL A 129 21.31 -13.88 -5.27
N GLY A 130 21.47 -14.18 -3.97
CA GLY A 130 22.58 -13.72 -3.15
C GLY A 130 22.54 -12.23 -2.80
N ILE A 131 21.33 -11.63 -2.69
CA ILE A 131 21.13 -10.27 -2.21
C ILE A 131 20.76 -10.32 -0.74
N SER A 132 21.55 -9.69 0.13
CA SER A 132 21.26 -9.60 1.57
C SER A 132 19.99 -8.76 1.82
N THR A 133 19.13 -9.25 2.71
CA THR A 133 17.84 -8.63 3.04
C THR A 133 17.54 -8.65 4.52
N TYR A 134 16.59 -7.82 4.94
CA TYR A 134 15.97 -7.89 6.26
C TYR A 134 14.48 -7.58 6.15
N PHE A 135 13.70 -8.05 7.13
CA PHE A 135 12.28 -7.71 7.20
C PHE A 135 12.15 -6.30 7.81
N SER A 136 11.69 -5.34 7.02
CA SER A 136 11.57 -3.95 7.43
C SER A 136 10.14 -3.53 7.81
N PHE A 137 9.15 -4.39 7.58
CA PHE A 137 7.76 -3.99 7.62
C PHE A 137 7.43 -2.90 6.58
N CYS A 138 6.27 -2.22 6.70
CA CYS A 138 5.83 -1.24 5.70
C CYS A 138 5.97 0.19 6.19
N LEU A 139 6.55 1.06 5.37
CA LEU A 139 6.80 2.48 5.70
C LEU A 139 5.53 3.26 6.04
N THR A 140 4.36 2.80 5.59
CA THR A 140 3.08 3.44 5.95
C THR A 140 2.75 3.32 7.44
N SER A 141 3.42 2.43 8.19
CA SER A 141 3.34 2.37 9.66
C SER A 141 3.95 3.59 10.38
N THR A 142 4.69 4.44 9.66
CA THR A 142 5.27 5.67 10.21
C THR A 142 4.38 6.91 10.02
N LEU A 143 3.24 6.79 9.33
CA LEU A 143 2.38 7.92 8.99
C LEU A 143 1.78 8.65 10.20
N GLY A 144 1.81 8.02 11.37
CA GLY A 144 1.46 8.63 12.66
C GLY A 144 2.28 9.88 13.00
N LEU A 145 3.53 9.96 12.55
CA LEU A 145 4.40 11.13 12.77
C LEU A 145 3.80 12.43 12.24
N LYS A 146 3.06 12.37 11.13
CA LYS A 146 2.53 13.57 10.45
C LYS A 146 1.01 13.69 10.50
N TYR A 147 0.29 12.56 10.59
CA TYR A 147 -1.16 12.54 10.34
C TYR A 147 -2.00 12.15 11.56
N SER A 148 -1.42 11.86 12.72
CA SER A 148 -2.14 11.52 13.93
C SER A 148 -3.15 12.59 14.34
N SER A 149 -4.25 12.17 14.95
CA SER A 149 -5.27 13.03 15.50
C SER A 149 -5.50 12.73 16.99
N LYS A 150 -5.52 13.77 17.82
CA LYS A 150 -5.86 13.65 19.25
C LYS A 150 -7.35 13.39 19.49
N LYS A 151 -8.21 13.73 18.50
CA LYS A 151 -9.66 13.59 18.61
C LYS A 151 -10.14 12.57 17.60
N ARG A 152 -10.94 11.59 18.02
CA ARG A 152 -11.71 10.68 17.17
C ARG A 152 -13.16 11.15 17.08
N GLY A 153 -13.75 10.91 15.93
CA GLY A 153 -15.18 11.04 15.71
C GLY A 153 -15.87 9.67 15.73
N ASP A 154 -17.15 9.65 15.37
CA ASP A 154 -18.00 8.46 15.39
C ASP A 154 -18.09 7.73 14.05
N LYS A 155 -17.34 8.19 13.04
CA LYS A 155 -17.42 7.64 11.69
C LYS A 155 -16.80 6.26 11.61
N ILE A 156 -17.51 5.33 11.00
CA ILE A 156 -17.03 4.02 10.58
C ILE A 156 -16.79 4.09 9.08
N TYR A 157 -15.61 3.68 8.61
CA TYR A 157 -15.29 3.61 7.19
C TYR A 157 -15.15 2.16 6.75
N LEU A 158 -15.82 1.82 5.66
CA LEU A 158 -15.74 0.54 4.94
C LEU A 158 -14.89 0.79 3.68
N VAL A 159 -13.60 0.44 3.74
CA VAL A 159 -12.65 0.79 2.68
C VAL A 159 -12.33 -0.44 1.85
N ASP A 160 -12.89 -0.51 0.63
CA ASP A 160 -12.77 -1.68 -0.24
C ASP A 160 -12.86 -3.00 0.54
N PRO A 161 -13.91 -3.22 1.35
CA PRO A 161 -14.10 -4.48 2.05
C PRO A 161 -14.29 -5.58 1.01
N LEU A 162 -13.78 -6.79 1.29
CA LEU A 162 -13.71 -7.91 0.35
C LEU A 162 -12.89 -7.53 -0.91
N TYR A 163 -11.64 -7.94 -0.96
CA TYR A 163 -10.71 -7.65 -2.06
C TYR A 163 -11.14 -8.37 -3.35
N SER A 164 -12.31 -8.03 -3.90
CA SER A 164 -12.77 -8.60 -5.15
C SER A 164 -12.34 -7.75 -6.34
N ASN A 165 -11.98 -8.39 -7.45
CA ASN A 165 -11.77 -7.73 -8.74
C ASN A 165 -13.03 -7.00 -9.22
N ASP A 166 -14.18 -7.30 -8.65
CA ASP A 166 -15.49 -6.76 -9.01
C ASP A 166 -15.65 -5.30 -8.59
N PHE A 167 -15.03 -4.85 -7.48
CA PHE A 167 -14.99 -3.41 -7.16
C PHE A 167 -14.23 -2.60 -8.21
N ARG A 168 -13.21 -3.20 -8.85
CA ARG A 168 -12.56 -2.60 -10.03
C ARG A 168 -13.54 -2.48 -11.19
N ALA A 169 -14.39 -3.47 -11.40
CA ALA A 169 -15.39 -3.47 -12.47
C ALA A 169 -16.49 -2.41 -12.23
N ILE A 170 -16.91 -2.19 -10.97
CA ILE A 170 -17.94 -1.23 -10.61
C ILE A 170 -17.46 0.21 -10.80
N SER A 171 -16.22 0.52 -10.41
CA SER A 171 -15.63 1.84 -10.66
C SER A 171 -15.38 2.13 -12.15
N GLN A 172 -15.44 1.10 -13.00
CA GLN A 172 -15.27 1.17 -14.47
C GLN A 172 -16.57 1.23 -15.25
N LEU A 173 -17.74 1.12 -14.61
CA LEU A 173 -19.02 1.20 -15.32
C LEU A 173 -19.15 2.57 -15.99
N SER A 174 -18.67 2.61 -17.25
CA SER A 174 -19.06 3.66 -18.19
C SER A 174 -20.41 3.30 -18.80
N LEU A 175 -21.21 4.32 -19.21
CA LEU A 175 -22.43 4.10 -19.99
C LEU A 175 -22.18 3.13 -21.16
N LYS A 176 -20.99 3.24 -21.79
CA LYS A 176 -20.57 2.41 -22.92
C LYS A 176 -20.44 0.91 -22.54
N SER A 177 -19.92 0.61 -21.35
CA SER A 177 -19.79 -0.80 -20.89
C SER A 177 -21.14 -1.40 -20.45
N LEU A 178 -22.08 -0.59 -20.00
CA LEU A 178 -23.46 -1.00 -19.73
C LEU A 178 -24.21 -1.38 -21.02
N ILE A 179 -23.97 -0.68 -22.12
CA ILE A 179 -24.61 -0.93 -23.40
C ILE A 179 -24.08 -2.23 -24.05
N THR A 180 -22.79 -2.51 -23.93
CA THR A 180 -22.13 -3.65 -24.62
C THR A 180 -22.13 -4.98 -23.87
N SER A 181 -22.58 -5.03 -22.60
CA SER A 181 -22.60 -6.27 -21.81
C SER A 181 -23.89 -7.09 -22.02
N PRO A 182 -23.85 -8.45 -21.94
CA PRO A 182 -25.04 -9.29 -21.96
C PRO A 182 -26.07 -8.91 -20.87
N PRO A 183 -27.39 -9.08 -21.10
CA PRO A 183 -28.45 -8.60 -20.20
C PRO A 183 -28.31 -9.05 -18.74
N ILE A 184 -28.00 -10.32 -18.49
CA ILE A 184 -27.86 -10.89 -17.14
C ILE A 184 -26.65 -10.26 -16.41
N LYS A 185 -25.53 -10.07 -17.13
CA LYS A 185 -24.34 -9.41 -16.56
C LYS A 185 -24.57 -7.91 -16.32
N LYS A 186 -25.44 -7.26 -17.13
CA LYS A 186 -25.84 -5.86 -16.92
C LYS A 186 -26.62 -5.70 -15.62
N ILE A 187 -27.62 -6.55 -15.39
CA ILE A 187 -28.46 -6.49 -14.20
C ILE A 187 -27.62 -6.73 -12.93
N HIS A 188 -26.72 -7.69 -12.97
CA HIS A 188 -25.84 -7.99 -11.85
C HIS A 188 -24.89 -6.80 -11.55
N LYS A 189 -24.22 -6.28 -12.59
CA LYS A 189 -23.33 -5.11 -12.48
C LYS A 189 -24.08 -3.87 -12.00
N LEU A 190 -25.31 -3.65 -12.49
CA LEU A 190 -26.13 -2.52 -12.08
C LEU A 190 -26.56 -2.64 -10.62
N LYS A 191 -26.97 -3.82 -10.17
CA LYS A 191 -27.28 -4.09 -8.76
C LYS A 191 -26.08 -3.84 -7.85
N GLU A 192 -24.91 -4.31 -8.24
CA GLU A 192 -23.67 -4.08 -7.48
C GLU A 192 -23.29 -2.58 -7.42
N TYR A 193 -23.48 -1.86 -8.53
CA TYR A 193 -23.24 -0.41 -8.59
C TYR A 193 -24.21 0.37 -7.70
N LEU A 194 -25.51 0.04 -7.76
CA LEU A 194 -26.55 0.72 -6.99
C LEU A 194 -26.53 0.34 -5.50
N PHE A 195 -26.08 -0.88 -5.19
CA PHE A 195 -26.12 -1.42 -3.84
C PHE A 195 -24.77 -2.04 -3.41
N PRO A 196 -23.66 -1.28 -3.40
CA PRO A 196 -22.32 -1.83 -3.10
C PRO A 196 -22.24 -2.46 -1.70
N LYS A 197 -23.05 -2.00 -0.76
CA LYS A 197 -23.11 -2.55 0.61
C LYS A 197 -23.66 -3.99 0.68
N ARG A 198 -24.43 -4.43 -0.31
CA ARG A 198 -24.97 -5.82 -0.32
C ARG A 198 -23.91 -6.91 -0.49
N LYS A 199 -22.75 -6.58 -1.07
CA LYS A 199 -21.64 -7.55 -1.21
C LYS A 199 -21.05 -7.99 0.12
N ILE A 200 -21.16 -7.17 1.15
CA ILE A 200 -20.63 -7.45 2.48
C ILE A 200 -21.68 -8.02 3.43
N ASP A 201 -22.90 -8.24 2.93
CA ASP A 201 -23.93 -8.98 3.66
C ASP A 201 -23.42 -10.39 3.97
N GLY A 202 -23.58 -10.84 5.21
CA GLY A 202 -23.02 -12.11 5.68
C GLY A 202 -21.61 -12.03 6.26
N TYR A 203 -20.85 -10.95 6.00
CA TYR A 203 -19.52 -10.74 6.55
C TYR A 203 -19.50 -9.68 7.66
N LEU A 204 -20.48 -8.79 7.69
CA LEU A 204 -20.62 -7.74 8.70
C LEU A 204 -22.07 -7.64 9.17
N PRO A 205 -22.31 -7.24 10.43
CA PRO A 205 -23.66 -6.94 10.93
C PRO A 205 -24.32 -5.81 10.12
N GLN A 206 -25.63 -5.92 9.92
CA GLN A 206 -26.40 -4.96 9.15
C GLN A 206 -26.33 -3.52 9.71
N GLU A 207 -26.24 -3.38 11.03
CA GLU A 207 -26.07 -2.06 11.68
C GLU A 207 -24.74 -1.40 11.30
N ILE A 208 -23.63 -2.17 11.20
CA ILE A 208 -22.32 -1.68 10.79
C ILE A 208 -22.33 -1.32 9.31
N ILE A 209 -22.98 -2.13 8.48
CA ILE A 209 -23.14 -1.85 7.06
C ILE A 209 -23.93 -0.54 6.84
N LYS A 210 -25.00 -0.31 7.63
CA LYS A 210 -25.81 0.91 7.55
C LYS A 210 -25.04 2.15 8.00
N LYS A 211 -24.36 2.07 9.15
CA LYS A 211 -23.58 3.18 9.75
C LYS A 211 -22.31 3.50 8.96
N GLY A 212 -21.72 2.50 8.25
CA GLY A 212 -20.44 2.62 7.56
C GLY A 212 -20.51 3.49 6.29
N GLU A 213 -19.53 4.39 6.14
CA GLU A 213 -19.30 5.16 4.91
C GLU A 213 -18.33 4.40 4.00
N MET A 214 -18.78 4.10 2.76
CA MET A 214 -17.95 3.41 1.77
C MET A 214 -16.86 4.32 1.22
N ILE A 215 -15.64 3.84 1.17
CA ILE A 215 -14.49 4.49 0.52
C ILE A 215 -13.86 3.53 -0.47
N ASN A 216 -13.52 4.02 -1.66
CA ASN A 216 -12.82 3.26 -2.68
C ASN A 216 -11.40 3.81 -2.88
N HIS A 217 -10.39 2.95 -2.85
CA HIS A 217 -9.01 3.30 -3.17
C HIS A 217 -8.72 3.37 -4.67
N TYR A 218 -9.54 2.73 -5.51
CA TYR A 218 -9.43 2.88 -6.95
C TYR A 218 -10.25 4.07 -7.43
N VAL A 219 -9.58 5.01 -8.08
CA VAL A 219 -10.20 6.21 -8.66
C VAL A 219 -9.84 6.33 -10.14
N ARG A 220 -10.67 7.08 -10.90
CA ARG A 220 -10.38 7.33 -12.32
C ARG A 220 -9.09 8.15 -12.47
N ALA A 221 -8.31 7.83 -13.50
CA ALA A 221 -7.02 8.46 -13.78
C ALA A 221 -7.12 9.86 -14.45
N ASN A 222 -8.30 10.48 -14.44
CA ASN A 222 -8.52 11.83 -14.95
C ASN A 222 -8.06 12.95 -14.00
N LYS A 223 -7.28 12.59 -13.00
CA LYS A 223 -6.75 13.51 -11.98
C LYS A 223 -5.27 13.74 -12.18
N SER A 224 -4.81 14.95 -11.95
CA SER A 224 -3.39 15.28 -11.89
C SER A 224 -2.71 14.59 -10.70
N ASN A 225 -1.40 14.41 -10.78
CA ASN A 225 -0.61 13.85 -9.67
C ASN A 225 -0.83 14.61 -8.36
N LYS A 226 -0.93 15.95 -8.41
CA LYS A 226 -1.21 16.80 -7.24
C LYS A 226 -2.57 16.50 -6.61
N GLU A 227 -3.60 16.28 -7.42
CA GLU A 227 -4.93 15.92 -6.92
C GLU A 227 -4.96 14.54 -6.29
N LEU A 228 -4.23 13.57 -6.87
CA LEU A 228 -4.12 12.22 -6.31
C LEU A 228 -3.43 12.24 -4.94
N TYR A 229 -2.33 13.00 -4.79
CA TYR A 229 -1.69 13.20 -3.48
C TYR A 229 -2.61 13.91 -2.48
N THR A 230 -3.34 14.92 -2.93
CA THR A 230 -4.32 15.62 -2.10
C THR A 230 -5.41 14.67 -1.60
N LEU A 231 -5.88 13.78 -2.47
CA LEU A 231 -6.87 12.77 -2.11
C LEU A 231 -6.31 11.74 -1.13
N ALA A 232 -5.07 11.26 -1.33
CA ALA A 232 -4.39 10.38 -0.40
C ALA A 232 -4.28 11.00 1.01
N LYS A 233 -3.83 12.26 1.09
CA LYS A 233 -3.75 13.02 2.34
C LYS A 233 -5.14 13.26 2.97
N LYS A 234 -6.19 13.45 2.16
CA LYS A 234 -7.58 13.53 2.64
C LYS A 234 -8.03 12.21 3.27
N TYR A 235 -7.70 11.06 2.66
CA TYR A 235 -8.04 9.76 3.23
C TYR A 235 -7.30 9.53 4.55
N LEU A 236 -6.00 9.82 4.64
CA LEU A 236 -5.25 9.74 5.90
C LEU A 236 -5.89 10.56 7.02
N LYS A 237 -6.35 11.79 6.73
CA LYS A 237 -7.05 12.64 7.70
C LYS A 237 -8.42 12.07 8.10
N LYS A 238 -9.14 11.40 7.18
CA LYS A 238 -10.38 10.68 7.51
C LYS A 238 -10.09 9.51 8.45
N TYR A 239 -9.08 8.68 8.11
CA TYR A 239 -8.71 7.52 8.93
C TYR A 239 -8.24 7.95 10.32
N ALA A 240 -7.43 9.00 10.44
CA ALA A 240 -6.96 9.51 11.72
C ALA A 240 -8.08 9.91 12.69
N LYS A 241 -9.27 10.24 12.17
CA LYS A 241 -10.44 10.67 12.95
C LYS A 241 -11.54 9.61 13.03
N ALA A 242 -11.35 8.44 12.44
CA ALA A 242 -12.38 7.40 12.41
C ALA A 242 -12.57 6.74 13.77
N LYS A 243 -13.81 6.34 14.12
CA LYS A 243 -14.10 5.42 15.22
C LYS A 243 -13.51 4.04 14.90
N LEU A 244 -13.75 3.59 13.68
CA LEU A 244 -13.34 2.27 13.19
C LEU A 244 -13.13 2.31 11.69
N VAL A 245 -12.14 1.56 11.19
CA VAL A 245 -11.95 1.28 9.77
C VAL A 245 -12.02 -0.23 9.54
N ILE A 246 -12.81 -0.67 8.56
CA ILE A 246 -12.89 -2.06 8.12
C ILE A 246 -12.42 -2.10 6.67
N THR A 247 -11.42 -2.93 6.37
CA THR A 247 -10.79 -2.92 5.05
C THR A 247 -10.12 -4.24 4.70
N SER A 248 -10.07 -4.57 3.40
CA SER A 248 -9.20 -5.62 2.86
C SER A 248 -7.95 -5.05 2.18
N ARG A 249 -7.64 -3.74 2.41
CA ARG A 249 -6.48 -3.05 1.81
C ARG A 249 -5.38 -2.82 2.83
N ILE A 250 -4.18 -3.40 2.60
CA ILE A 250 -3.02 -3.19 3.48
C ILE A 250 -2.62 -1.71 3.58
N HIS A 251 -2.71 -0.94 2.48
CA HIS A 251 -2.38 0.50 2.50
C HIS A 251 -3.56 1.39 2.96
N CYS A 252 -4.56 0.77 3.57
CA CYS A 252 -5.53 1.39 4.45
C CYS A 252 -5.30 0.93 5.90
N ALA A 253 -5.14 -0.37 6.12
CA ALA A 253 -4.96 -0.95 7.44
C ALA A 253 -3.66 -0.47 8.11
N LEU A 254 -2.52 -0.56 7.43
CA LEU A 254 -1.23 -0.12 7.95
C LEU A 254 -1.18 1.36 8.36
N PRO A 255 -1.69 2.31 7.54
CA PRO A 255 -1.89 3.68 8.00
C PRO A 255 -2.75 3.79 9.27
N CYS A 256 -3.82 3.00 9.39
CA CYS A 256 -4.67 3.01 10.58
C CYS A 256 -3.92 2.53 11.83
N LEU A 257 -3.03 1.53 11.71
CA LEU A 257 -2.12 1.16 12.82
C LEU A 257 -1.27 2.36 13.24
N ALA A 258 -0.60 2.99 12.29
CA ALA A 258 0.25 4.17 12.54
C ALA A 258 -0.50 5.35 13.18
N LEU A 259 -1.76 5.53 12.79
CA LEU A 259 -2.65 6.58 13.31
C LEU A 259 -3.32 6.18 14.63
N ASN A 260 -3.00 5.00 15.14
CA ASN A 260 -3.64 4.38 16.30
C ASN A 260 -5.18 4.30 16.16
N THR A 261 -5.69 4.23 14.93
CA THR A 261 -7.11 4.10 14.63
C THR A 261 -7.50 2.62 14.66
N PRO A 262 -8.54 2.24 15.44
CA PRO A 262 -9.04 0.88 15.42
C PRO A 262 -9.28 0.41 13.99
N VAL A 263 -8.67 -0.71 13.61
CA VAL A 263 -8.79 -1.27 12.26
C VAL A 263 -9.00 -2.77 12.32
N LEU A 264 -9.95 -3.24 11.52
CA LEU A 264 -10.21 -4.66 11.29
C LEU A 264 -9.87 -4.96 9.82
N PHE A 265 -8.92 -5.86 9.63
CA PHE A 265 -8.56 -6.33 8.30
C PHE A 265 -9.49 -7.47 7.89
N LEU A 266 -10.45 -7.18 7.03
CA LEU A 266 -11.39 -8.19 6.52
C LEU A 266 -10.65 -9.12 5.55
N TYR A 267 -10.44 -10.35 6.02
CA TYR A 267 -9.64 -11.37 5.33
C TYR A 267 -10.41 -12.11 4.25
N ASP A 268 -11.73 -12.23 4.41
CA ASP A 268 -12.58 -12.91 3.45
C ASP A 268 -12.45 -12.32 2.04
N GLY A 269 -12.50 -13.18 1.02
CA GLY A 269 -12.32 -12.78 -0.38
C GLY A 269 -10.87 -12.67 -0.85
N LEU A 270 -9.89 -13.06 -0.03
CA LEU A 270 -8.45 -13.10 -0.34
C LEU A 270 -8.01 -14.54 -0.64
N PHE A 271 -8.44 -15.09 -1.76
CA PHE A 271 -8.28 -16.53 -2.07
C PHE A 271 -7.06 -16.86 -2.96
N ASP A 272 -6.34 -15.87 -3.47
CA ASP A 272 -5.17 -16.10 -4.35
C ASP A 272 -3.89 -16.10 -3.53
N GLU A 273 -3.35 -17.29 -3.23
CA GLU A 273 -2.10 -17.46 -2.50
C GLU A 273 -0.92 -16.74 -3.16
N ASN A 274 -0.85 -16.75 -4.49
CA ASN A 274 0.29 -16.19 -5.22
C ASN A 274 0.21 -14.66 -5.32
N GLN A 275 -0.99 -14.09 -5.39
CA GLN A 275 -1.15 -12.64 -5.53
C GLN A 275 -1.41 -11.93 -4.20
N HIS A 276 -2.20 -12.55 -3.30
CA HIS A 276 -2.61 -11.93 -2.05
C HIS A 276 -1.73 -12.37 -0.89
N MET A 277 -1.64 -13.68 -0.63
CA MET A 277 -0.96 -14.21 0.55
C MET A 277 0.55 -13.96 0.54
N ALA A 278 1.20 -14.05 -0.63
CA ALA A 278 2.64 -13.82 -0.77
C ALA A 278 3.10 -12.47 -0.19
N ARG A 279 2.27 -11.42 -0.31
CA ARG A 279 2.58 -10.06 0.17
C ARG A 279 1.96 -9.71 1.52
N LEU A 280 1.14 -10.60 2.10
CA LEU A 280 0.47 -10.39 3.38
C LEU A 280 1.20 -11.06 4.54
N ARG A 281 1.95 -12.14 4.27
CA ARG A 281 2.74 -12.85 5.29
C ARG A 281 3.79 -11.92 5.89
N GLY A 282 3.84 -11.85 7.21
CA GLY A 282 4.64 -10.91 7.98
C GLY A 282 3.91 -9.59 8.28
N ILE A 283 2.96 -9.16 7.44
CA ILE A 283 2.17 -7.94 7.69
C ILE A 283 0.95 -8.23 8.56
N LEU A 284 0.19 -9.28 8.24
CA LEU A 284 -1.04 -9.62 8.99
C LEU A 284 -0.75 -10.09 10.42
N ASP A 285 0.49 -10.49 10.70
CA ASP A 285 0.97 -10.84 12.03
C ASP A 285 0.78 -9.72 13.07
N HIS A 286 0.62 -8.49 12.58
CA HIS A 286 0.54 -7.27 13.39
C HIS A 286 -0.83 -6.58 13.27
N MET A 287 -1.88 -7.31 12.86
CA MET A 287 -3.22 -6.76 12.62
C MET A 287 -4.31 -7.56 13.32
N ASN A 288 -5.44 -6.90 13.57
CA ASN A 288 -6.69 -7.55 13.92
C ASN A 288 -7.33 -8.08 12.63
N ILE A 289 -7.42 -9.39 12.48
CA ILE A 289 -8.03 -10.06 11.32
C ILE A 289 -9.51 -10.28 11.61
N LEU A 290 -10.37 -9.79 10.75
CA LEU A 290 -11.80 -10.05 10.75
C LEU A 290 -12.12 -11.08 9.68
N THR A 291 -12.78 -12.18 10.04
CA THR A 291 -13.17 -13.22 9.09
C THR A 291 -14.39 -14.01 9.56
N THR A 292 -15.14 -14.59 8.62
CA THR A 292 -16.19 -15.55 8.89
C THR A 292 -15.68 -17.00 8.89
N GLN A 293 -14.40 -17.22 8.56
CA GLN A 293 -13.74 -18.53 8.56
C GLN A 293 -13.36 -18.96 9.97
N ASN A 294 -13.06 -20.24 10.15
CA ASN A 294 -12.61 -20.77 11.42
C ASN A 294 -11.25 -20.19 11.80
N LYS A 295 -11.10 -19.79 13.07
CA LYS A 295 -9.85 -19.26 13.62
C LYS A 295 -8.69 -20.25 13.50
N ASP A 296 -8.95 -21.53 13.75
CA ASP A 296 -7.92 -22.58 13.73
C ASP A 296 -7.39 -22.80 12.30
N GLU A 297 -8.27 -22.73 11.28
CA GLU A 297 -7.87 -22.79 9.87
C GLU A 297 -6.95 -21.60 9.49
N ILE A 298 -7.26 -20.41 9.99
CA ILE A 298 -6.39 -19.23 9.78
C ILE A 298 -5.05 -19.41 10.49
N ASN A 299 -5.05 -19.90 11.74
CA ASN A 299 -3.82 -20.15 12.49
C ASN A 299 -2.94 -21.20 11.81
N GLU A 300 -3.52 -22.28 11.31
CA GLU A 300 -2.83 -23.31 10.54
C GLU A 300 -2.22 -22.73 9.24
N LEU A 301 -2.98 -21.95 8.48
CA LEU A 301 -2.52 -21.31 7.26
C LEU A 301 -1.30 -20.39 7.48
N PHE A 302 -1.26 -19.68 8.61
CA PHE A 302 -0.14 -18.80 8.97
C PHE A 302 0.96 -19.51 9.77
N GLY A 303 0.72 -20.74 10.24
CA GLY A 303 1.66 -21.53 11.05
C GLY A 303 1.91 -20.96 12.45
N LYS A 304 0.96 -20.15 12.97
CA LYS A 304 1.02 -19.52 14.30
C LYS A 304 -0.33 -18.97 14.73
N GLU A 305 -0.44 -18.65 16.00
CA GLU A 305 -1.62 -17.95 16.52
C GLU A 305 -1.72 -16.53 15.94
N MET A 306 -2.85 -16.23 15.32
CA MET A 306 -3.19 -14.94 14.73
C MET A 306 -4.25 -14.23 15.57
N ASN A 307 -4.27 -12.90 15.51
CA ASN A 307 -5.28 -12.11 16.21
C ASN A 307 -6.58 -12.05 15.39
N VAL A 308 -7.37 -13.13 15.46
CA VAL A 308 -8.56 -13.38 14.64
C VAL A 308 -9.82 -13.07 15.42
N PHE A 309 -10.72 -12.34 14.80
CA PHE A 309 -12.05 -11.99 15.29
C PHE A 309 -13.11 -12.48 14.32
N HIS A 310 -14.14 -13.14 14.83
CA HIS A 310 -15.35 -13.38 14.05
C HIS A 310 -16.34 -12.21 14.26
N PRO A 311 -17.12 -11.81 13.23
CA PRO A 311 -18.05 -10.67 13.32
C PRO A 311 -19.04 -10.72 14.49
N LYS A 312 -19.42 -11.93 14.98
CA LYS A 312 -20.33 -12.09 16.13
C LYS A 312 -19.64 -11.78 17.47
N ASP A 313 -18.30 -11.84 17.56
CA ASP A 313 -17.54 -11.76 18.80
C ASP A 313 -17.03 -10.34 19.07
N ILE A 314 -17.33 -9.39 18.16
CA ILE A 314 -16.87 -8.00 18.27
C ILE A 314 -17.90 -7.14 18.98
N ASP A 315 -17.45 -6.42 20.03
CA ASP A 315 -18.14 -5.24 20.52
C ASP A 315 -17.93 -4.08 19.54
N TRP A 316 -18.93 -3.82 18.72
CA TRP A 316 -18.87 -2.79 17.68
C TRP A 316 -18.94 -1.36 18.23
N ASP A 317 -19.36 -1.20 19.47
CA ASP A 317 -19.33 0.09 20.15
C ASP A 317 -17.94 0.38 20.72
N ASN A 318 -17.20 -0.67 21.13
CA ASN A 318 -15.83 -0.61 21.62
C ASN A 318 -14.93 -1.57 20.83
N PRO A 319 -14.60 -1.26 19.54
CA PRO A 319 -13.83 -2.14 18.70
C PRO A 319 -12.45 -2.43 19.28
N PRO A 320 -11.85 -3.61 19.00
CA PRO A 320 -10.58 -4.02 19.57
C PRO A 320 -9.48 -3.01 19.22
N LYS A 321 -8.60 -2.75 20.20
CA LYS A 321 -7.40 -1.94 20.00
C LYS A 321 -6.44 -2.65 19.02
N ASN A 322 -5.70 -1.87 18.27
CA ASN A 322 -4.67 -2.42 17.40
C ASN A 322 -3.53 -3.06 18.20
N PRO A 323 -2.91 -4.15 17.70
CA PRO A 323 -1.67 -4.68 18.27
C PRO A 323 -0.56 -3.62 18.23
N ALA A 324 0.24 -3.54 19.30
CA ALA A 324 1.38 -2.61 19.38
C ALA A 324 2.66 -3.16 18.70
N SER A 325 2.67 -4.42 18.30
CA SER A 325 3.84 -5.13 17.77
C SER A 325 4.47 -4.51 16.50
N HIS A 326 3.76 -3.59 15.82
CA HIS A 326 4.26 -2.84 14.67
C HIS A 326 5.14 -1.64 15.04
N GLU A 327 5.11 -1.18 16.30
CA GLU A 327 5.75 0.09 16.72
C GLU A 327 7.28 0.05 16.65
N GLU A 328 7.90 -1.09 16.97
CA GLU A 328 9.35 -1.24 16.87
C GLU A 328 9.82 -1.12 15.42
N PHE A 329 9.10 -1.74 14.49
CA PHE A 329 9.38 -1.59 13.06
C PHE A 329 9.21 -0.14 12.61
N ALA A 330 8.19 0.56 13.08
CA ALA A 330 7.97 1.96 12.74
C ALA A 330 9.13 2.85 13.21
N LYS A 331 9.69 2.60 14.40
CA LYS A 331 10.87 3.31 14.92
C LYS A 331 12.13 3.02 14.09
N ASP A 332 12.38 1.76 13.73
CA ASP A 332 13.54 1.38 12.88
C ASP A 332 13.41 2.00 11.49
N LEU A 333 12.22 1.95 10.87
CA LEU A 333 11.93 2.57 9.59
C LEU A 333 12.17 4.08 9.60
N GLN A 334 11.73 4.76 10.66
CA GLN A 334 11.97 6.19 10.85
C GLN A 334 13.47 6.48 10.91
N ALA A 335 14.20 5.80 11.77
CA ALA A 335 15.63 6.01 11.96
C ALA A 335 16.41 5.81 10.65
N ARG A 336 16.10 4.76 9.88
CA ARG A 336 16.75 4.48 8.58
C ARG A 336 16.46 5.57 7.54
N CYS A 337 15.21 6.03 7.45
CA CYS A 337 14.84 7.10 6.53
C CYS A 337 15.53 8.42 6.90
N GLU A 338 15.53 8.80 8.18
CA GLU A 338 16.20 10.02 8.66
C GLU A 338 17.70 9.96 8.40
N ASN A 339 18.36 8.83 8.70
CA ASN A 339 19.79 8.66 8.44
C ASN A 339 20.12 8.75 6.96
N PHE A 340 19.30 8.13 6.09
CA PHE A 340 19.47 8.20 4.64
C PHE A 340 19.36 9.64 4.12
N ILE A 341 18.48 10.45 4.67
CA ILE A 341 18.30 11.83 4.24
C ILE A 341 19.44 12.73 4.74
N LYS A 342 19.92 12.52 5.97
CA LYS A 342 21.02 13.30 6.57
C LYS A 342 22.37 13.08 5.91
N ASN A 343 22.68 11.82 5.56
CA ASN A 343 23.93 11.41 4.91
C ASN A 343 23.85 11.55 3.38
#